data_fff857408b55872c0135f4ffde38bc3d
#
_entry.id   fff857408b55872c0135f4ffde38bc3d
#
_cell.length_a   1.000
_cell.length_b   1.000
_cell.length_c   1.000
_cell.angle_alpha   90.00
_cell.angle_beta   90.00
_cell.angle_gamma   90.00
#
_symmetry.space_group_name_H-M   'P 1'
#
loop_
_entity.id
_entity.type
_entity.pdbx_description
1 polymer ?
#
loop_
_entity_poly.entity_id
_entity_poly.type
_entity_poly.pdbx_seq_one_letter_code
_entity_poly.pdbx_strand_id
1 'polypeptide(L)'
;MRSLNPRCLLPTVQTALAVSLCVYSSIAIADPSPATPEAITGKTYRLERAYFVSAHVPTADVEKVLTAVSEAVGLDYGRYDQVAYIDAQGREQFRALTGSKAGESAHVARVPTKVVSFSVPHDTDTLKKALDAIYTAHSYEEPVIYVTEVWRTRSTAPDDNNPNRWWNRKAP
;
A
#
# COMPACT_ATOMS: atom_id res chain seq x y z
N MET A 1 34.00 49.51 -72.70
CA MET A 1 32.70 49.87 -73.42
C MET A 1 31.56 49.12 -72.68
N ARG A 2 30.76 49.88 -71.98
CA ARG A 2 29.29 49.87 -71.92
C ARG A 2 28.68 48.46 -71.61
N SER A 3 27.76 48.20 -70.75
CA SER A 3 26.71 49.06 -70.17
C SER A 3 25.71 48.16 -69.42
N LEU A 4 25.23 48.69 -68.30
CA LEU A 4 23.85 48.58 -67.85
C LEU A 4 23.34 47.27 -67.17
N ASN A 5 23.21 47.47 -65.89
CA ASN A 5 22.29 46.82 -64.98
C ASN A 5 20.81 47.15 -65.35
N PRO A 6 19.87 46.28 -65.14
CA PRO A 6 18.74 46.74 -64.35
C PRO A 6 18.38 45.81 -63.21
N ARG A 7 18.13 46.42 -62.09
CA ARG A 7 17.53 45.94 -60.87
C ARG A 7 16.14 45.39 -61.17
N CYS A 8 15.91 44.14 -60.76
CA CYS A 8 14.54 43.60 -60.64
C CYS A 8 14.23 43.52 -59.16
N LEU A 9 13.32 44.36 -58.70
CA LEU A 9 12.71 44.37 -57.40
C LEU A 9 11.73 43.20 -57.29
N LEU A 10 11.98 42.26 -56.38
CA LEU A 10 11.01 41.25 -56.02
C LEU A 10 10.24 41.73 -54.78
N PRO A 11 8.92 41.55 -54.74
CA PRO A 11 8.11 41.94 -53.58
C PRO A 11 8.30 40.96 -52.43
N THR A 12 8.52 41.51 -51.24
CA THR A 12 8.55 40.79 -50.00
C THR A 12 7.15 40.28 -49.66
N VAL A 13 6.96 38.96 -49.73
CA VAL A 13 5.73 38.30 -49.22
C VAL A 13 5.94 38.13 -47.70
N GLN A 14 5.25 38.94 -46.93
CA GLN A 14 5.11 38.75 -45.47
C GLN A 14 4.11 37.62 -45.20
N THR A 15 4.64 36.43 -44.91
CA THR A 15 3.82 35.32 -44.42
C THR A 15 3.52 35.55 -42.95
N ALA A 16 2.31 35.97 -42.64
CA ALA A 16 1.80 36.02 -41.29
C ALA A 16 1.58 34.59 -40.77
N LEU A 17 2.45 34.16 -39.84
CA LEU A 17 2.28 32.93 -39.10
C LEU A 17 1.18 33.13 -38.02
N ALA A 18 -0.02 32.66 -38.29
CA ALA A 18 -1.08 32.60 -37.28
C ALA A 18 -0.76 31.44 -36.33
N VAL A 19 -0.24 31.76 -35.16
CA VAL A 19 -0.08 30.79 -34.07
C VAL A 19 -1.47 30.58 -33.46
N SER A 20 -2.11 29.49 -33.84
CA SER A 20 -3.34 29.03 -33.19
C SER A 20 -3.00 28.48 -31.83
N LEU A 21 -3.28 29.24 -30.75
CA LEU A 21 -3.18 28.80 -29.38
C LEU A 21 -4.34 27.84 -29.09
N CYS A 22 -4.10 26.53 -29.25
CA CYS A 22 -5.02 25.51 -28.73
C CYS A 22 -4.93 25.53 -27.20
N VAL A 23 -5.89 26.19 -26.56
CA VAL A 23 -6.10 26.10 -25.11
C VAL A 23 -6.67 24.70 -24.85
N TYR A 24 -5.81 23.77 -24.49
CA TYR A 24 -6.27 22.48 -23.92
C TYR A 24 -6.82 22.78 -22.54
N SER A 25 -8.14 22.93 -22.43
CA SER A 25 -8.83 22.84 -21.15
C SER A 25 -8.64 21.41 -20.63
N SER A 26 -7.71 21.25 -19.71
CA SER A 26 -7.60 20.01 -18.94
C SER A 26 -8.87 19.87 -18.12
N ILE A 27 -9.82 19.10 -18.62
CA ILE A 27 -10.92 18.60 -17.81
C ILE A 27 -10.25 17.63 -16.84
N ALA A 28 -10.03 18.07 -15.61
CA ALA A 28 -9.72 17.17 -14.52
C ALA A 28 -10.94 16.24 -14.38
N ILE A 29 -10.84 15.06 -14.96
CA ILE A 29 -11.75 13.96 -14.65
C ILE A 29 -11.42 13.66 -13.18
N ALA A 30 -12.25 14.18 -12.27
CA ALA A 30 -12.22 13.73 -10.88
C ALA A 30 -12.45 12.22 -10.96
N ASP A 31 -11.41 11.46 -10.62
CA ASP A 31 -11.52 10.02 -10.43
C ASP A 31 -12.69 9.83 -9.46
N PRO A 32 -13.75 9.08 -9.82
CA PRO A 32 -14.82 8.85 -8.89
C PRO A 32 -14.23 8.06 -7.73
N SER A 33 -13.83 8.79 -6.69
CA SER A 33 -13.49 8.16 -5.42
C SER A 33 -14.62 7.17 -5.14
N PRO A 34 -14.33 5.87 -4.99
CA PRO A 34 -15.36 4.87 -4.79
C PRO A 34 -16.22 5.40 -3.64
N ALA A 35 -17.53 5.50 -3.90
CA ALA A 35 -18.49 6.07 -2.95
C ALA A 35 -18.15 5.49 -1.57
N THR A 36 -17.65 6.34 -0.69
CA THR A 36 -17.34 5.98 0.69
C THR A 36 -18.61 5.34 1.22
N PRO A 37 -18.62 4.09 1.64
CA PRO A 37 -19.79 3.56 2.32
C PRO A 37 -19.96 4.44 3.55
N GLU A 38 -20.83 5.46 3.43
CA GLU A 38 -21.16 6.33 4.54
C GLU A 38 -21.53 5.43 5.70
N ALA A 39 -20.68 5.43 6.69
CA ALA A 39 -20.81 4.77 7.98
C ALA A 39 -21.79 3.59 7.98
N ILE A 40 -21.47 2.51 7.29
CA ILE A 40 -22.25 1.28 7.46
C ILE A 40 -22.13 0.91 8.93
N THR A 41 -23.17 1.24 9.67
CA THR A 41 -23.28 0.91 11.08
C THR A 41 -24.38 -0.13 11.22
N GLY A 42 -23.99 -1.33 11.60
CA GLY A 42 -24.93 -2.35 11.98
C GLY A 42 -25.37 -2.22 13.44
N LYS A 43 -26.25 -3.10 13.88
CA LYS A 43 -26.75 -3.13 15.25
C LYS A 43 -25.62 -3.33 16.28
N THR A 44 -24.59 -4.10 15.92
CA THR A 44 -23.51 -4.52 16.83
C THR A 44 -22.12 -4.21 16.30
N TYR A 45 -22.03 -3.54 15.16
CA TYR A 45 -20.75 -3.16 14.54
C TYR A 45 -20.86 -1.84 13.77
N ARG A 46 -19.72 -1.22 13.55
CA ARG A 46 -19.52 -0.15 12.56
C ARG A 46 -18.33 -0.48 11.67
N LEU A 47 -18.29 0.13 10.50
CA LEU A 47 -17.09 0.13 9.66
C LEU A 47 -16.22 1.35 9.97
N GLU A 48 -14.93 1.17 9.88
CA GLU A 48 -13.94 2.25 9.91
C GLU A 48 -12.87 2.01 8.85
N ARG A 49 -12.29 3.08 8.32
CA ARG A 49 -11.17 2.98 7.39
C ARG A 49 -9.93 2.51 8.11
N ALA A 50 -9.12 1.70 7.43
CA ALA A 50 -7.88 1.16 7.95
C ALA A 50 -6.88 0.89 6.81
N TYR A 51 -5.62 0.75 7.14
CA TYR A 51 -4.65 0.10 6.27
C TYR A 51 -4.54 -1.37 6.65
N PHE A 52 -4.63 -2.25 5.67
CA PHE A 52 -4.32 -3.66 5.79
C PHE A 52 -2.92 -3.89 5.25
N VAL A 53 -2.06 -4.45 6.07
CA VAL A 53 -0.67 -4.76 5.76
C VAL A 53 -0.53 -6.27 5.69
N SER A 54 0.10 -6.76 4.62
CA SER A 54 0.42 -8.17 4.43
C SER A 54 1.89 -8.27 4.06
N ALA A 55 2.69 -8.91 4.89
CA ALA A 55 4.13 -9.05 4.75
C ALA A 55 4.52 -10.51 4.60
N HIS A 56 5.39 -10.81 3.61
CA HIS A 56 6.03 -12.11 3.49
C HIS A 56 7.24 -12.14 4.42
N VAL A 57 7.25 -13.04 5.39
CA VAL A 57 8.28 -13.09 6.42
C VAL A 57 8.91 -14.48 6.47
N PRO A 58 10.26 -14.60 6.37
CA PRO A 58 10.92 -15.88 6.61
C PRO A 58 10.43 -16.50 7.92
N THR A 59 10.16 -17.79 7.92
CA THR A 59 9.57 -18.45 9.10
C THR A 59 10.38 -18.21 10.39
N ALA A 60 11.70 -18.07 10.27
CA ALA A 60 12.58 -17.80 11.40
C ALA A 60 12.44 -16.38 11.98
N ASP A 61 11.93 -15.42 11.20
CA ASP A 61 11.83 -14.01 11.60
C ASP A 61 10.44 -13.63 12.11
N VAL A 62 9.44 -14.51 12.00
CA VAL A 62 8.03 -14.19 12.27
C VAL A 62 7.82 -13.57 13.63
N GLU A 63 8.32 -14.20 14.68
CA GLU A 63 8.17 -13.73 16.06
C GLU A 63 8.87 -12.37 16.27
N LYS A 64 10.04 -12.20 15.69
CA LYS A 64 10.80 -10.95 15.78
C LYS A 64 10.08 -9.80 15.08
N VAL A 65 9.52 -10.04 13.89
CA VAL A 65 8.76 -9.03 13.15
C VAL A 65 7.47 -8.67 13.88
N LEU A 66 6.72 -9.68 14.37
CA LEU A 66 5.49 -9.45 15.14
C LEU A 66 5.74 -8.64 16.42
N THR A 67 6.78 -8.99 17.15
CA THR A 67 7.18 -8.25 18.36
C THR A 67 7.49 -6.80 18.03
N ALA A 68 8.34 -6.55 17.04
CA ALA A 68 8.73 -5.20 16.65
C ALA A 68 7.52 -4.34 16.20
N VAL A 69 6.61 -4.91 15.41
CA VAL A 69 5.41 -4.19 14.95
C VAL A 69 4.45 -3.94 16.13
N SER A 70 4.25 -4.93 17.02
CA SER A 70 3.37 -4.77 18.18
C SER A 70 3.89 -3.71 19.15
N GLU A 71 5.20 -3.64 19.38
CA GLU A 71 5.84 -2.60 20.19
C GLU A 71 5.70 -1.20 19.55
N ALA A 72 5.79 -1.13 18.22
CA ALA A 72 5.70 0.14 17.50
C ALA A 72 4.29 0.73 17.42
N VAL A 73 3.24 -0.12 17.26
CA VAL A 73 1.88 0.34 16.95
C VAL A 73 0.77 -0.37 17.73
N GLY A 74 1.09 -1.29 18.66
CA GLY A 74 0.14 -2.00 19.54
C GLY A 74 -0.67 -3.08 18.85
N LEU A 75 -1.02 -2.93 17.56
CA LEU A 75 -1.91 -3.80 16.80
C LEU A 75 -3.29 -3.99 17.44
N ASP A 76 -3.87 -2.89 17.91
CA ASP A 76 -5.15 -2.90 18.63
C ASP A 76 -6.35 -3.24 17.73
N TYR A 77 -7.19 -4.14 18.20
CA TYR A 77 -8.47 -4.44 17.57
C TYR A 77 -9.59 -4.57 18.62
N GLY A 78 -10.22 -3.46 18.90
CA GLY A 78 -11.24 -3.35 19.95
C GLY A 78 -10.65 -3.41 21.35
N ARG A 79 -10.92 -4.50 22.08
CA ARG A 79 -10.38 -4.78 23.44
C ARG A 79 -9.21 -5.77 23.41
N TYR A 80 -8.64 -6.01 22.24
CA TYR A 80 -7.50 -6.92 22.04
C TYR A 80 -6.34 -6.12 21.44
N ASP A 81 -5.15 -6.41 21.86
CA ASP A 81 -3.89 -5.94 21.31
C ASP A 81 -3.16 -7.09 20.58
N GLN A 82 -2.09 -6.76 19.90
CA GLN A 82 -1.23 -7.71 19.19
C GLN A 82 -2.00 -8.59 18.16
N VAL A 83 -3.08 -8.03 17.60
CA VAL A 83 -3.94 -8.77 16.68
C VAL A 83 -3.31 -8.84 15.30
N ALA A 84 -2.84 -10.02 14.94
CA ALA A 84 -2.32 -10.35 13.63
C ALA A 84 -2.77 -11.73 13.19
N TYR A 85 -2.74 -11.98 11.90
CA TYR A 85 -2.98 -13.29 11.30
C TYR A 85 -1.68 -13.82 10.71
N ILE A 86 -1.33 -15.05 11.06
CA ILE A 86 -0.17 -15.75 10.55
C ILE A 86 -0.67 -16.91 9.70
N ASP A 87 -0.39 -16.85 8.42
CA ASP A 87 -0.82 -17.91 7.48
C ASP A 87 0.03 -19.18 7.62
N ALA A 88 -0.42 -20.24 6.99
CA ALA A 88 0.34 -21.48 6.89
C ALA A 88 1.68 -21.23 6.18
N GLN A 89 2.68 -22.06 6.52
CA GLN A 89 3.98 -21.94 5.89
C GLN A 89 3.93 -22.26 4.40
N GLY A 90 4.35 -21.30 3.59
CA GLY A 90 4.62 -21.43 2.16
C GLY A 90 6.11 -21.37 1.87
N ARG A 91 6.41 -21.00 0.64
CA ARG A 91 7.78 -20.72 0.18
C ARG A 91 7.78 -19.48 -0.69
N GLU A 92 8.65 -18.56 -0.40
CA GLU A 92 8.99 -17.45 -1.27
C GLU A 92 10.17 -17.82 -2.17
N GLN A 93 10.10 -17.42 -3.43
CA GLN A 93 11.23 -17.63 -4.33
C GLN A 93 11.75 -16.31 -4.88
N PHE A 94 13.05 -16.21 -4.98
CA PHE A 94 13.73 -15.05 -5.56
C PHE A 94 15.09 -15.44 -6.13
N ARG A 95 15.67 -14.54 -6.91
CA ARG A 95 17.05 -14.63 -7.39
C ARG A 95 17.72 -13.29 -7.15
N ALA A 96 18.84 -13.31 -6.45
CA ALA A 96 19.64 -12.12 -6.23
C ALA A 96 20.25 -11.63 -7.56
N LEU A 97 20.06 -10.35 -7.87
CA LEU A 97 20.60 -9.69 -9.04
C LEU A 97 21.89 -8.94 -8.70
N THR A 98 22.59 -8.47 -9.74
CA THR A 98 23.76 -7.59 -9.58
C THR A 98 23.39 -6.37 -8.75
N GLY A 99 24.20 -6.07 -7.73
CA GLY A 99 23.95 -4.97 -6.78
C GLY A 99 23.21 -5.36 -5.50
N SER A 100 22.64 -6.57 -5.42
CA SER A 100 22.10 -7.11 -4.18
C SER A 100 23.22 -7.28 -3.13
N LYS A 101 22.91 -6.96 -1.88
CA LYS A 101 23.85 -7.16 -0.74
C LYS A 101 24.15 -8.63 -0.47
N ALA A 102 23.26 -9.52 -0.85
CA ALA A 102 23.48 -10.96 -0.81
C ALA A 102 24.45 -11.46 -1.90
N GLY A 103 24.84 -10.58 -2.84
CA GLY A 103 25.60 -10.92 -4.04
C GLY A 103 24.72 -11.51 -5.15
N GLU A 104 25.22 -11.45 -6.39
CA GLU A 104 24.52 -12.02 -7.55
C GLU A 104 24.49 -13.54 -7.48
N SER A 105 23.34 -14.13 -7.84
CA SER A 105 23.17 -15.57 -7.92
C SER A 105 22.60 -16.00 -9.28
N ALA A 106 23.16 -17.03 -9.89
CA ALA A 106 22.58 -17.68 -11.06
C ALA A 106 21.36 -18.56 -10.71
N HIS A 107 21.17 -18.89 -9.44
CA HIS A 107 20.14 -19.82 -8.99
C HIS A 107 18.98 -19.12 -8.30
N VAL A 108 17.77 -19.67 -8.48
CA VAL A 108 16.58 -19.27 -7.75
C VAL A 108 16.59 -19.91 -6.36
N ALA A 109 16.59 -19.09 -5.32
CA ALA A 109 16.41 -19.53 -3.93
C ALA A 109 14.94 -19.76 -3.63
N ARG A 110 14.64 -20.69 -2.70
CA ARG A 110 13.29 -20.93 -2.16
C ARG A 110 13.38 -21.01 -0.64
N VAL A 111 12.80 -20.05 0.03
CA VAL A 111 12.87 -19.90 1.49
C VAL A 111 11.53 -20.22 2.14
N PRO A 112 11.49 -21.01 3.23
CA PRO A 112 10.27 -21.16 4.03
C PRO A 112 9.79 -19.82 4.54
N THR A 113 8.55 -19.44 4.20
CA THR A 113 7.98 -18.11 4.45
C THR A 113 6.56 -18.23 4.93
N LYS A 114 6.14 -17.35 5.83
CA LYS A 114 4.75 -17.15 6.23
C LYS A 114 4.29 -15.76 5.80
N VAL A 115 2.99 -15.62 5.58
CA VAL A 115 2.37 -14.31 5.41
C VAL A 115 1.86 -13.86 6.78
N VAL A 116 2.30 -12.71 7.21
CA VAL A 116 1.84 -12.03 8.42
C VAL A 116 0.96 -10.87 7.99
N SER A 117 -0.28 -10.84 8.47
CA SER A 117 -1.25 -9.83 8.10
C SER A 117 -1.87 -9.18 9.33
N PHE A 118 -2.03 -7.85 9.28
CA PHE A 118 -2.65 -7.07 10.35
C PHE A 118 -3.30 -5.81 9.79
N SER A 119 -4.04 -5.09 10.60
CA SER A 119 -4.59 -3.79 10.21
C SER A 119 -4.26 -2.72 11.23
N VAL A 120 -3.90 -1.53 10.73
CA VAL A 120 -3.70 -0.34 11.54
C VAL A 120 -4.76 0.72 11.22
N PRO A 121 -5.02 1.70 12.09
CA PRO A 121 -5.88 2.83 11.76
C PRO A 121 -5.49 3.48 10.43
N HIS A 122 -6.46 4.14 9.77
CA HIS A 122 -6.19 4.91 8.55
C HIS A 122 -5.47 6.22 8.90
N ASP A 123 -4.26 6.06 9.40
CA ASP A 123 -3.34 7.11 9.81
C ASP A 123 -1.95 6.84 9.25
N THR A 124 -1.43 7.78 8.49
CA THR A 124 -0.16 7.63 7.76
C THR A 124 1.03 7.47 8.69
N ASP A 125 1.03 8.14 9.86
CA ASP A 125 2.13 8.07 10.81
C ASP A 125 2.18 6.69 11.48
N THR A 126 1.02 6.14 11.83
CA THR A 126 0.91 4.77 12.35
C THR A 126 1.34 3.73 11.31
N LEU A 127 0.89 3.90 10.06
CA LEU A 127 1.33 3.01 8.96
C LEU A 127 2.85 3.07 8.80
N LYS A 128 3.43 4.28 8.76
CA LYS A 128 4.87 4.46 8.62
C LYS A 128 5.64 3.76 9.74
N LYS A 129 5.23 3.93 11.01
CA LYS A 129 5.85 3.24 12.16
C LYS A 129 5.80 1.72 12.01
N ALA A 130 4.67 1.17 11.55
CA ALA A 130 4.53 -0.27 11.33
C ALA A 130 5.49 -0.77 10.24
N LEU A 131 5.59 -0.04 9.11
CA LEU A 131 6.50 -0.39 8.02
C LEU A 131 7.96 -0.27 8.44
N ASP A 132 8.35 0.80 9.13
CA ASP A 132 9.71 0.98 9.66
C ASP A 132 10.10 -0.17 10.61
N ALA A 133 9.16 -0.62 11.45
CA ALA A 133 9.37 -1.75 12.35
C ALA A 133 9.59 -3.08 11.58
N ILE A 134 8.80 -3.33 10.51
CA ILE A 134 9.01 -4.49 9.66
C ILE A 134 10.40 -4.44 9.02
N TYR A 135 10.76 -3.32 8.35
CA TYR A 135 12.06 -3.16 7.70
C TYR A 135 13.24 -3.33 8.67
N THR A 136 13.08 -2.90 9.92
CA THR A 136 14.13 -3.03 10.94
C THR A 136 14.29 -4.48 11.42
N ALA A 137 13.19 -5.22 11.53
CA ALA A 137 13.20 -6.57 12.09
C ALA A 137 13.38 -7.65 11.02
N HIS A 138 13.07 -7.37 9.76
CA HIS A 138 13.13 -8.32 8.66
C HIS A 138 14.56 -8.59 8.22
N SER A 139 14.87 -9.85 7.87
CA SER A 139 16.23 -10.23 7.42
C SER A 139 16.51 -9.93 5.94
N TYR A 140 15.48 -9.63 5.14
CA TYR A 140 15.68 -9.30 3.73
C TYR A 140 15.97 -7.82 3.54
N GLU A 141 16.78 -7.52 2.53
CA GLU A 141 17.03 -6.18 2.03
C GLU A 141 15.77 -5.53 1.45
N GLU A 142 14.97 -6.33 0.75
CA GLU A 142 13.71 -5.95 0.11
C GLU A 142 12.60 -6.90 0.56
N PRO A 143 11.98 -6.66 1.72
CA PRO A 143 10.83 -7.45 2.17
C PRO A 143 9.62 -7.20 1.27
N VAL A 144 8.91 -8.25 0.91
CA VAL A 144 7.65 -8.14 0.14
C VAL A 144 6.53 -7.74 1.08
N ILE A 145 6.04 -6.51 0.95
CA ILE A 145 4.98 -5.96 1.78
C ILE A 145 3.90 -5.35 0.88
N TYR A 146 2.66 -5.73 1.11
CA TYR A 146 1.50 -5.13 0.47
C TYR A 146 0.73 -4.28 1.47
N VAL A 147 0.33 -3.08 1.05
CA VAL A 147 -0.52 -2.18 1.82
C VAL A 147 -1.77 -1.89 0.99
N THR A 148 -2.94 -2.10 1.60
CA THR A 148 -4.23 -1.88 0.97
C THR A 148 -5.11 -1.04 1.89
N GLU A 149 -5.77 -0.02 1.36
CA GLU A 149 -6.84 0.67 2.07
C GLU A 149 -8.06 -0.23 2.14
N VAL A 150 -8.57 -0.42 3.35
CA VAL A 150 -9.73 -1.30 3.60
C VAL A 150 -10.71 -0.65 4.56
N TRP A 151 -11.93 -1.21 4.58
CA TRP A 151 -12.89 -1.01 5.64
C TRP A 151 -12.85 -2.19 6.58
N ARG A 152 -12.64 -1.96 7.87
CA ARG A 152 -12.67 -3.00 8.89
C ARG A 152 -13.83 -2.79 9.85
N THR A 153 -14.32 -3.86 10.44
CA THR A 153 -15.40 -3.78 11.43
C THR A 153 -14.86 -3.44 12.81
N ARG A 154 -15.65 -2.69 13.58
CA ARG A 154 -15.48 -2.51 15.03
C ARG A 154 -16.77 -2.85 15.72
N SER A 155 -16.71 -3.62 16.81
CA SER A 155 -17.88 -3.92 17.63
C SER A 155 -18.35 -2.65 18.35
N THR A 156 -19.67 -2.43 18.36
CA THR A 156 -20.34 -1.35 19.09
C THR A 156 -21.10 -1.85 20.33
N ALA A 157 -21.26 -3.17 20.46
CA ALA A 157 -21.93 -3.81 21.59
C ALA A 157 -21.09 -5.00 22.09
N PRO A 158 -19.93 -4.75 22.75
CA PRO A 158 -19.03 -5.81 23.18
C PRO A 158 -19.62 -6.67 24.33
N ASP A 159 -20.62 -6.17 25.05
CA ASP A 159 -21.22 -6.82 26.22
C ASP A 159 -22.56 -7.49 25.87
N ASP A 160 -22.70 -7.97 24.66
CA ASP A 160 -23.92 -8.67 24.21
C ASP A 160 -24.08 -10.05 24.88
N ASN A 161 -25.35 -10.44 25.07
CA ASN A 161 -25.72 -11.75 25.61
C ASN A 161 -25.89 -12.82 24.51
N ASN A 162 -25.27 -12.65 23.34
CA ASN A 162 -25.36 -13.58 22.24
C ASN A 162 -24.85 -14.97 22.66
N PRO A 163 -25.68 -16.03 22.61
CA PRO A 163 -25.29 -17.37 23.06
C PRO A 163 -24.20 -18.01 22.19
N ASN A 164 -23.95 -17.50 20.99
CA ASN A 164 -22.87 -17.98 20.14
C ASN A 164 -21.48 -17.46 20.58
N ARG A 165 -21.42 -16.48 21.47
CA ARG A 165 -20.17 -16.02 22.03
C ARG A 165 -19.62 -17.08 22.98
N TRP A 166 -18.34 -17.42 22.89
CA TRP A 166 -17.72 -18.46 23.68
C TRP A 166 -17.83 -18.20 25.19
N TRP A 167 -17.78 -16.93 25.64
CA TRP A 167 -17.90 -16.55 27.05
C TRP A 167 -19.35 -16.60 27.58
N ASN A 168 -20.35 -16.64 26.70
CA ASN A 168 -21.74 -16.81 27.07
C ASN A 168 -22.19 -18.28 27.06
N ARG A 169 -21.33 -19.19 26.60
CA ARG A 169 -21.64 -20.63 26.63
C ARG A 169 -21.47 -21.15 28.04
N LYS A 170 -22.50 -21.86 28.53
CA LYS A 170 -22.36 -22.63 29.77
C LYS A 170 -21.24 -23.64 29.53
N ALA A 171 -20.29 -23.73 30.47
CA ALA A 171 -19.35 -24.85 30.46
C ALA A 171 -20.13 -26.17 30.43
N PRO A 172 -19.67 -27.17 29.66
CA PRO A 172 -20.32 -28.48 29.60
C PRO A 172 -20.32 -29.16 30.95
#